data_2429ecdca1c2b5ea7e4638c1aaef9aed
#
_entry.id   2429ecdca1c2b5ea7e4638c1aaef9aed
#
_cell.length_a   1.000
_cell.length_b   1.000
_cell.length_c   1.000
_cell.angle_alpha   90.00
_cell.angle_beta   90.00
_cell.angle_gamma   90.00
#
_symmetry.space_group_name_H-M   'P 1'
#
loop_
_entity.id
_entity.type
_entity.pdbx_description
1 polymer ?
#
loop_
_entity_poly.entity_id
_entity_poly.type
_entity_poly.pdbx_seq_one_letter_code
_entity_poly.pdbx_strand_id
1 'polypeptide(L)'
;KYYGALPEKLRRSMEETWGAPPGEGMVIGKDIIITGVAFGNVTVMIQPKRGCYGAKCTGEVCRILHDPSCPPPHQYLAVYRYMEDILGADACVEIGTEGSLEFLPGKSNAPSLRCWTYVVLGELPLIYVYNAGVPSEAMVAKRRTNALTVGHLPPACGGSTEGALLAYRIDEYFKAIEIGNGQETALLEEIKELLAKIPGAEQLASEASNIEDGLRLAADALKKNIDDGRICERHILGVPPTEDEAVRYIKEVWRSEEGGEEPSVKGACAHDLEMTQRIR
;
A
#
# COMPACT_ATOMS: atom_id res chain seq x y z
N LYS A 1 -21.04 15.43 -21.25
CA LYS A 1 -22.03 14.32 -21.26
C LYS A 1 -22.24 13.76 -19.84
N TYR A 2 -21.22 13.18 -19.21
CA TYR A 2 -21.32 12.49 -17.91
C TYR A 2 -21.65 13.40 -16.75
N TYR A 3 -21.00 14.55 -16.64
CA TYR A 3 -21.27 15.53 -15.60
C TYR A 3 -22.74 15.97 -15.58
N GLY A 4 -23.34 16.23 -16.75
CA GLY A 4 -24.76 16.59 -16.86
C GLY A 4 -25.72 15.46 -16.52
N ALA A 5 -25.28 14.20 -16.55
CA ALA A 5 -26.08 13.04 -16.18
C ALA A 5 -26.01 12.70 -14.67
N LEU A 6 -25.15 13.38 -13.91
CA LEU A 6 -25.07 13.20 -12.46
C LEU A 6 -26.39 13.56 -11.79
N PRO A 7 -26.81 12.85 -10.73
CA PRO A 7 -27.88 13.30 -9.86
C PRO A 7 -27.64 14.73 -9.38
N GLU A 8 -28.67 15.57 -9.42
CA GLU A 8 -28.55 17.01 -9.13
C GLU A 8 -27.85 17.30 -7.79
N LYS A 9 -28.17 16.52 -6.76
CA LYS A 9 -27.55 16.68 -5.43
C LYS A 9 -26.04 16.46 -5.47
N LEU A 10 -25.57 15.47 -6.21
CA LEU A 10 -24.13 15.16 -6.34
C LEU A 10 -23.43 16.25 -7.17
N ARG A 11 -24.06 16.67 -8.26
CA ARG A 11 -23.54 17.75 -9.10
C ARG A 11 -23.37 19.04 -8.31
N ARG A 12 -24.38 19.47 -7.54
CA ARG A 12 -24.28 20.64 -6.66
C ARG A 12 -23.18 20.52 -5.64
N SER A 13 -23.08 19.38 -4.96
CA SER A 13 -22.02 19.13 -3.96
C SER A 13 -20.63 19.28 -4.59
N MET A 14 -20.43 18.80 -5.81
CA MET A 14 -19.16 18.94 -6.52
C MET A 14 -18.88 20.40 -6.91
N GLU A 15 -19.89 21.13 -7.41
CA GLU A 15 -19.76 22.54 -7.78
C GLU A 15 -19.49 23.44 -6.57
N GLU A 16 -20.17 23.22 -5.47
CA GLU A 16 -19.99 23.96 -4.22
C GLU A 16 -18.59 23.77 -3.64
N THR A 17 -18.01 22.56 -3.79
CA THR A 17 -16.68 22.24 -3.25
C THR A 17 -15.55 22.64 -4.20
N TRP A 18 -15.67 22.36 -5.49
CA TRP A 18 -14.59 22.46 -6.48
C TRP A 18 -14.82 23.50 -7.57
N GLY A 19 -15.94 24.21 -7.53
CA GLY A 19 -16.34 25.15 -8.58
C GLY A 19 -16.98 24.46 -9.79
N ALA A 20 -17.32 25.26 -10.80
CA ALA A 20 -17.86 24.74 -12.05
C ALA A 20 -16.82 23.93 -12.83
N PRO A 21 -17.25 22.92 -13.64
CA PRO A 21 -16.32 22.17 -14.48
C PRO A 21 -15.59 23.08 -15.47
N PRO A 22 -14.32 22.82 -15.80
CA PRO A 22 -13.55 21.62 -15.46
C PRO A 22 -12.89 21.65 -14.08
N GLY A 23 -13.07 22.69 -13.28
CA GLY A 23 -12.36 22.90 -12.01
C GLY A 23 -10.94 23.43 -12.22
N GLU A 24 -10.10 23.33 -11.18
CA GLU A 24 -8.73 23.88 -11.19
C GLU A 24 -7.65 22.78 -11.35
N GLY A 25 -7.97 21.53 -11.08
CA GLY A 25 -6.99 20.43 -11.02
C GLY A 25 -6.77 19.72 -12.34
N MET A 26 -5.52 19.59 -12.75
CA MET A 26 -5.12 18.89 -13.99
C MET A 26 -5.88 19.42 -15.23
N VAL A 27 -5.90 20.74 -15.38
CA VAL A 27 -6.65 21.42 -16.45
C VAL A 27 -5.71 22.29 -17.28
N ILE A 28 -5.86 22.24 -18.61
CA ILE A 28 -5.24 23.16 -19.56
C ILE A 28 -6.38 23.81 -20.38
N GLY A 29 -6.56 25.12 -20.20
CA GLY A 29 -7.67 25.83 -20.82
C GLY A 29 -9.04 25.34 -20.31
N LYS A 30 -9.74 24.57 -21.11
CA LYS A 30 -11.05 23.96 -20.76
C LYS A 30 -11.00 22.44 -20.70
N ASP A 31 -9.83 21.87 -20.94
CA ASP A 31 -9.64 20.42 -21.05
C ASP A 31 -9.05 19.85 -19.79
N ILE A 32 -9.59 18.73 -19.32
CA ILE A 32 -9.04 17.96 -18.21
C ILE A 32 -7.97 17.03 -18.77
N ILE A 33 -6.77 17.07 -18.16
CA ILE A 33 -5.66 16.21 -18.54
C ILE A 33 -5.85 14.86 -17.87
N ILE A 34 -5.79 13.81 -18.68
CA ILE A 34 -5.76 12.42 -18.22
C ILE A 34 -4.41 11.83 -18.61
N THR A 35 -3.68 11.33 -17.63
CA THR A 35 -2.33 10.79 -17.83
C THR A 35 -2.35 9.27 -17.74
N GLY A 36 -1.58 8.63 -18.62
CA GLY A 36 -1.42 7.17 -18.63
C GLY A 36 -0.49 6.75 -19.76
N VAL A 37 -0.03 5.50 -19.69
CA VAL A 37 0.81 4.87 -20.71
C VAL A 37 0.14 3.59 -21.17
N ALA A 38 -0.06 3.45 -22.48
CA ALA A 38 -0.68 2.27 -23.06
C ALA A 38 0.37 1.21 -23.42
N PHE A 39 0.10 -0.03 -23.04
CA PHE A 39 0.88 -1.23 -23.36
C PHE A 39 -0.07 -2.25 -24.00
N GLY A 40 -0.32 -2.13 -25.28
CA GLY A 40 -1.31 -2.96 -25.97
C GLY A 40 -2.70 -2.78 -25.38
N ASN A 41 -3.27 -3.84 -24.82
CA ASN A 41 -4.61 -3.82 -24.19
C ASN A 41 -4.60 -3.36 -22.73
N VAL A 42 -3.45 -2.97 -22.20
CA VAL A 42 -3.32 -2.49 -20.82
C VAL A 42 -2.91 -1.04 -20.83
N THR A 43 -3.65 -0.21 -20.09
CA THR A 43 -3.26 1.19 -19.84
C THR A 43 -2.92 1.35 -18.36
N VAL A 44 -1.69 1.77 -18.10
CA VAL A 44 -1.22 2.06 -16.73
C VAL A 44 -1.44 3.54 -16.44
N MET A 45 -2.14 3.82 -15.34
CA MET A 45 -2.50 5.16 -14.91
C MET A 45 -2.21 5.33 -13.42
N ILE A 46 -2.01 6.57 -12.99
CA ILE A 46 -1.96 6.88 -11.55
C ILE A 46 -3.36 7.26 -11.11
N GLN A 47 -3.82 6.68 -9.97
CA GLN A 47 -5.09 7.09 -9.38
C GLN A 47 -5.10 8.60 -9.15
N PRO A 48 -6.12 9.32 -9.63
CA PRO A 48 -6.15 10.77 -9.51
C PRO A 48 -6.21 11.21 -8.05
N LYS A 49 -5.56 12.33 -7.76
CA LYS A 49 -5.56 12.90 -6.41
C LYS A 49 -7.00 13.27 -5.98
N ARG A 50 -7.42 12.74 -4.85
CA ARG A 50 -8.63 13.20 -4.17
C ARG A 50 -8.25 14.35 -3.24
N GLY A 51 -8.40 15.58 -3.67
CA GLY A 51 -8.03 16.74 -2.87
C GLY A 51 -7.82 18.01 -3.68
N CYS A 52 -7.30 19.04 -3.01
CA CYS A 52 -7.01 20.32 -3.62
C CYS A 52 -5.81 20.28 -4.56
N TYR A 53 -5.75 21.21 -5.49
CA TYR A 53 -4.67 21.42 -6.44
C TYR A 53 -4.16 22.86 -6.38
N GLY A 54 -2.94 23.07 -6.91
CA GLY A 54 -2.37 24.39 -7.06
C GLY A 54 -2.06 25.10 -5.74
N ALA A 55 -2.17 26.43 -5.73
CA ALA A 55 -1.80 27.28 -4.60
C ALA A 55 -2.61 27.05 -3.31
N LYS A 56 -3.75 26.39 -3.39
CA LYS A 56 -4.58 26.02 -2.23
C LYS A 56 -4.08 24.76 -1.51
N CYS A 57 -3.14 24.04 -2.13
CA CYS A 57 -2.56 22.84 -1.53
C CYS A 57 -1.40 23.22 -0.63
N THR A 58 -1.55 22.99 0.68
CA THR A 58 -0.52 23.30 1.69
C THR A 58 0.62 22.27 1.72
N GLY A 59 0.51 21.16 0.97
CA GLY A 59 1.49 20.07 0.99
C GLY A 59 1.39 19.14 2.20
N GLU A 60 0.60 19.48 3.22
CA GLU A 60 0.34 18.63 4.37
C GLU A 60 -0.51 17.40 3.98
N VAL A 61 -0.52 16.40 4.87
CA VAL A 61 -1.42 15.23 4.74
C VAL A 61 -2.84 15.75 4.52
N CYS A 62 -3.38 15.47 3.35
CA CYS A 62 -4.64 16.06 2.92
C CYS A 62 -5.79 15.49 3.75
N ARG A 63 -6.29 16.27 4.70
CA ARG A 63 -7.47 15.90 5.51
C ARG A 63 -8.68 15.54 4.67
N ILE A 64 -8.76 16.08 3.45
CA ILE A 64 -9.80 15.79 2.48
C ILE A 64 -9.82 14.32 2.05
N LEU A 65 -8.67 13.63 2.07
CA LEU A 65 -8.59 12.24 1.65
C LEU A 65 -9.54 11.33 2.45
N HIS A 66 -9.64 11.56 3.74
CA HIS A 66 -10.50 10.80 4.66
C HIS A 66 -11.81 11.51 5.03
N ASP A 67 -12.08 12.69 4.46
CA ASP A 67 -13.34 13.40 4.71
C ASP A 67 -14.52 12.66 4.05
N PRO A 68 -15.43 12.07 4.85
CA PRO A 68 -16.55 11.30 4.31
C PRO A 68 -17.62 12.18 3.64
N SER A 69 -17.52 13.51 3.75
CA SER A 69 -18.46 14.45 3.16
C SER A 69 -17.95 15.11 1.88
N CYS A 70 -16.63 15.10 1.65
CA CYS A 70 -16.00 15.78 0.52
C CYS A 70 -16.20 15.00 -0.79
N PRO A 71 -16.88 15.57 -1.81
CA PRO A 71 -17.04 14.93 -3.10
C PRO A 71 -15.71 14.86 -3.87
N PRO A 72 -15.58 13.95 -4.85
CA PRO A 72 -14.40 13.93 -5.71
C PRO A 72 -14.29 15.18 -6.57
N PRO A 73 -13.08 15.64 -6.92
CA PRO A 73 -12.90 16.71 -7.89
C PRO A 73 -13.26 16.26 -9.31
N HIS A 74 -13.48 17.22 -10.22
CA HIS A 74 -13.89 16.93 -11.60
C HIS A 74 -12.96 16.00 -12.35
N GLN A 75 -11.66 16.17 -12.18
CA GLN A 75 -10.67 15.32 -12.84
C GLN A 75 -10.68 13.88 -12.28
N TYR A 76 -11.02 13.69 -11.01
CA TYR A 76 -11.19 12.35 -10.44
C TYR A 76 -12.31 11.59 -11.16
N LEU A 77 -13.47 12.21 -11.28
CA LEU A 77 -14.59 11.65 -12.05
C LEU A 77 -14.21 11.43 -13.52
N ALA A 78 -13.51 12.38 -14.13
CA ALA A 78 -13.16 12.31 -15.55
C ALA A 78 -12.24 11.12 -15.87
N VAL A 79 -11.29 10.78 -15.00
CA VAL A 79 -10.36 9.65 -15.20
C VAL A 79 -11.12 8.33 -15.22
N TYR A 80 -12.00 8.08 -14.26
CA TYR A 80 -12.77 6.82 -14.22
C TYR A 80 -13.76 6.73 -15.38
N ARG A 81 -14.42 7.87 -15.74
CA ARG A 81 -15.28 7.89 -16.93
C ARG A 81 -14.50 7.70 -18.22
N TYR A 82 -13.28 8.18 -18.30
CA TYR A 82 -12.40 7.94 -19.43
C TYR A 82 -12.06 6.45 -19.59
N MET A 83 -11.76 5.77 -18.49
CA MET A 83 -11.49 4.32 -18.52
C MET A 83 -12.69 3.52 -19.06
N GLU A 84 -13.89 3.81 -18.57
CA GLU A 84 -15.09 3.09 -18.98
C GLU A 84 -15.56 3.48 -20.39
N ASP A 85 -15.72 4.78 -20.64
CA ASP A 85 -16.47 5.26 -21.79
C ASP A 85 -15.63 5.57 -23.04
N ILE A 86 -14.32 5.83 -22.85
CA ILE A 86 -13.41 6.21 -23.94
C ILE A 86 -12.42 5.09 -24.24
N LEU A 87 -11.74 4.55 -23.22
CA LEU A 87 -10.88 3.38 -23.39
C LEU A 87 -11.69 2.11 -23.64
N GLY A 88 -12.93 2.04 -23.17
CA GLY A 88 -13.74 0.83 -23.23
C GLY A 88 -13.10 -0.30 -22.43
N ALA A 89 -12.53 0.02 -21.27
CA ALA A 89 -11.85 -0.98 -20.43
C ALA A 89 -12.84 -2.01 -19.90
N ASP A 90 -12.45 -3.28 -19.91
CA ASP A 90 -13.26 -4.39 -19.38
C ASP A 90 -13.20 -4.48 -17.85
N ALA A 91 -12.14 -3.98 -17.24
CA ALA A 91 -11.93 -3.94 -15.80
C ALA A 91 -10.93 -2.86 -15.40
N CYS A 92 -11.05 -2.38 -14.15
CA CYS A 92 -10.06 -1.57 -13.47
C CYS A 92 -9.31 -2.44 -12.47
N VAL A 93 -7.98 -2.48 -12.57
CA VAL A 93 -7.10 -3.16 -11.60
C VAL A 93 -6.41 -2.09 -10.77
N GLU A 94 -6.75 -2.01 -9.50
CA GLU A 94 -6.12 -1.09 -8.55
C GLU A 94 -5.06 -1.83 -7.75
N ILE A 95 -3.82 -1.33 -7.81
CA ILE A 95 -2.66 -1.93 -7.15
C ILE A 95 -2.11 -0.92 -6.15
N GLY A 96 -2.13 -1.28 -4.88
CA GLY A 96 -1.62 -0.40 -3.83
C GLY A 96 -1.84 -0.93 -2.43
N THR A 97 -1.31 -0.23 -1.45
CA THR A 97 -1.59 -0.49 -0.04
C THR A 97 -2.94 0.10 0.34
N GLU A 98 -3.23 1.28 -0.19
CA GLU A 98 -4.44 2.05 0.03
C GLU A 98 -4.88 2.65 -1.29
N GLY A 99 -6.19 2.83 -1.45
CA GLY A 99 -6.79 3.58 -2.53
C GLY A 99 -7.48 4.83 -2.00
N SER A 100 -8.21 5.52 -2.85
CA SER A 100 -9.01 6.67 -2.44
C SER A 100 -10.48 6.58 -2.85
N LEU A 101 -10.80 5.67 -3.77
CA LEU A 101 -12.15 5.47 -4.29
C LEU A 101 -13.12 5.05 -3.20
N GLU A 102 -12.73 4.10 -2.35
CA GLU A 102 -13.51 3.56 -1.26
C GLU A 102 -13.85 4.57 -0.17
N PHE A 103 -13.07 5.66 -0.05
CA PHE A 103 -13.31 6.73 0.92
C PHE A 103 -14.23 7.84 0.41
N LEU A 104 -14.67 7.79 -0.83
CA LEU A 104 -15.62 8.78 -1.38
C LEU A 104 -16.96 8.75 -0.62
N PRO A 105 -17.69 9.89 -0.53
CA PRO A 105 -18.96 9.97 0.18
C PRO A 105 -20.00 8.95 -0.31
N GLY A 106 -20.66 8.30 0.64
CA GLY A 106 -21.70 7.32 0.34
C GLY A 106 -21.97 6.39 1.50
N LYS A 107 -22.72 5.34 1.24
CA LYS A 107 -23.03 4.29 2.23
C LYS A 107 -21.79 3.52 2.61
N SER A 108 -21.74 3.06 3.84
CA SER A 108 -20.66 2.22 4.35
C SER A 108 -20.67 0.79 3.79
N ASN A 109 -21.80 0.37 3.23
CA ASN A 109 -21.99 -0.94 2.63
C ASN A 109 -23.04 -0.87 1.52
N ALA A 110 -22.93 -1.72 0.51
CA ALA A 110 -23.85 -1.81 -0.62
C ALA A 110 -24.11 -0.44 -1.27
N PRO A 111 -23.15 0.12 -2.01
CA PRO A 111 -23.27 1.43 -2.65
C PRO A 111 -24.44 1.46 -3.64
N SER A 112 -24.96 2.64 -3.90
CA SER A 112 -26.07 2.87 -4.81
C SER A 112 -25.76 4.02 -5.75
N LEU A 113 -26.59 4.27 -6.75
CA LEU A 113 -26.52 5.40 -7.68
C LEU A 113 -26.41 6.79 -7.01
N ARG A 114 -26.57 6.86 -5.69
CA ARG A 114 -26.42 8.10 -4.89
C ARG A 114 -25.11 8.16 -4.12
N CYS A 115 -24.24 7.15 -4.28
CA CYS A 115 -22.92 7.09 -3.65
C CYS A 115 -21.85 7.46 -4.66
N TRP A 116 -20.92 8.32 -4.26
CA TRP A 116 -19.85 8.74 -5.13
C TRP A 116 -18.97 7.57 -5.59
N THR A 117 -18.74 6.58 -4.75
CA THR A 117 -18.00 5.35 -5.11
C THR A 117 -18.60 4.68 -6.34
N TYR A 118 -19.93 4.52 -6.37
CA TYR A 118 -20.62 3.91 -7.51
C TYR A 118 -20.63 4.83 -8.74
N VAL A 119 -20.93 6.11 -8.54
CA VAL A 119 -21.04 7.09 -9.64
C VAL A 119 -19.71 7.33 -10.35
N VAL A 120 -18.61 7.29 -9.60
CA VAL A 120 -17.26 7.45 -10.16
C VAL A 120 -16.85 6.18 -10.91
N LEU A 121 -16.94 5.00 -10.27
CA LEU A 121 -16.51 3.74 -10.85
C LEU A 121 -17.39 3.31 -12.04
N GLY A 122 -18.69 3.56 -11.97
CA GLY A 122 -19.66 3.12 -12.97
C GLY A 122 -19.89 1.62 -12.92
N GLU A 123 -19.91 1.00 -14.10
CA GLU A 123 -20.13 -0.44 -14.28
C GLU A 123 -18.82 -1.22 -14.39
N LEU A 124 -17.65 -0.55 -14.31
CA LEU A 124 -16.37 -1.21 -14.37
C LEU A 124 -16.18 -2.18 -13.21
N PRO A 125 -15.89 -3.45 -13.47
CA PRO A 125 -15.42 -4.37 -12.45
C PRO A 125 -14.11 -3.84 -11.82
N LEU A 126 -14.07 -3.74 -10.50
CA LEU A 126 -12.87 -3.34 -9.77
C LEU A 126 -12.19 -4.55 -9.17
N ILE A 127 -10.95 -4.80 -9.59
CA ILE A 127 -10.07 -5.80 -9.02
C ILE A 127 -9.06 -5.04 -8.15
N TYR A 128 -9.14 -5.21 -6.84
CA TYR A 128 -8.30 -4.51 -5.89
C TYR A 128 -7.20 -5.43 -5.37
N VAL A 129 -5.97 -5.19 -5.86
CA VAL A 129 -4.77 -5.92 -5.45
C VAL A 129 -4.08 -5.09 -4.38
N TYR A 130 -4.21 -5.51 -3.14
CA TYR A 130 -3.71 -4.75 -2.00
C TYR A 130 -2.57 -5.45 -1.27
N ASN A 131 -1.75 -4.65 -0.58
CA ASN A 131 -0.73 -5.18 0.31
C ASN A 131 -1.37 -5.71 1.60
N ALA A 132 -0.96 -6.90 2.03
CA ALA A 132 -1.50 -7.58 3.22
C ALA A 132 -1.31 -6.82 4.54
N GLY A 133 -0.50 -5.74 4.56
CA GLY A 133 -0.25 -4.94 5.76
C GLY A 133 -1.48 -4.20 6.32
N VAL A 134 -2.52 -3.97 5.49
CA VAL A 134 -3.71 -3.20 5.89
C VAL A 134 -5.01 -3.92 5.47
N PRO A 135 -5.37 -5.05 6.13
CA PRO A 135 -6.57 -5.81 5.75
C PRO A 135 -7.88 -5.05 5.94
N SER A 136 -7.93 -4.05 6.82
CA SER A 136 -9.09 -3.17 7.00
C SER A 136 -9.43 -2.38 5.74
N GLU A 137 -8.44 -1.90 5.00
CA GLU A 137 -8.62 -1.16 3.75
C GLU A 137 -9.28 -2.04 2.68
N ALA A 138 -8.82 -3.28 2.53
CA ALA A 138 -9.43 -4.24 1.61
C ALA A 138 -10.91 -4.51 1.94
N MET A 139 -11.25 -4.55 3.23
CA MET A 139 -12.64 -4.71 3.68
C MET A 139 -13.48 -3.48 3.37
N VAL A 140 -12.93 -2.28 3.48
CA VAL A 140 -13.60 -1.02 3.11
C VAL A 140 -13.82 -1.00 1.59
N ALA A 141 -12.80 -1.29 0.79
CA ALA A 141 -12.90 -1.37 -0.66
C ALA A 141 -13.98 -2.38 -1.09
N LYS A 142 -13.96 -3.60 -0.55
CA LYS A 142 -14.96 -4.63 -0.83
C LYS A 142 -16.40 -4.17 -0.53
N ARG A 143 -16.62 -3.52 0.60
CA ARG A 143 -17.96 -3.10 1.03
C ARG A 143 -18.48 -1.87 0.29
N ARG A 144 -17.59 -0.96 -0.09
CA ARG A 144 -17.96 0.34 -0.62
C ARG A 144 -17.81 0.50 -2.12
N THR A 145 -17.06 -0.39 -2.78
CA THR A 145 -16.88 -0.37 -4.23
C THR A 145 -17.26 -1.69 -4.91
N ASN A 146 -17.70 -2.69 -4.14
CA ASN A 146 -17.92 -4.06 -4.63
C ASN A 146 -16.65 -4.69 -5.23
N ALA A 147 -15.48 -4.25 -4.79
CA ALA A 147 -14.21 -4.73 -5.32
C ALA A 147 -14.02 -6.23 -5.09
N LEU A 148 -13.49 -6.90 -6.11
CA LEU A 148 -12.86 -8.21 -5.96
C LEU A 148 -11.48 -8.01 -5.35
N THR A 149 -11.34 -8.31 -4.06
CA THR A 149 -10.05 -8.16 -3.38
C THR A 149 -9.14 -9.33 -3.69
N VAL A 150 -7.92 -9.03 -4.14
CA VAL A 150 -6.84 -9.99 -4.32
C VAL A 150 -5.82 -9.76 -3.21
N GLY A 151 -5.78 -10.67 -2.25
CA GLY A 151 -4.86 -10.59 -1.13
C GLY A 151 -3.43 -10.87 -1.55
N HIS A 152 -2.50 -10.36 -0.77
CA HIS A 152 -1.08 -10.61 -0.89
C HIS A 152 -0.63 -11.40 0.32
N LEU A 153 0.13 -12.50 0.12
CA LEU A 153 0.64 -13.28 1.24
C LEU A 153 1.56 -12.40 2.10
N PRO A 154 1.29 -12.29 3.40
CA PRO A 154 2.26 -11.66 4.30
C PRO A 154 3.56 -12.46 4.28
N PRO A 155 4.72 -11.84 4.53
CA PRO A 155 5.96 -12.59 4.66
C PRO A 155 5.82 -13.60 5.80
N ALA A 156 6.30 -14.82 5.59
CA ALA A 156 6.44 -15.82 6.63
C ALA A 156 7.60 -15.38 7.54
N CYS A 157 7.29 -14.60 8.57
CA CYS A 157 8.31 -14.01 9.43
C CYS A 157 8.65 -14.96 10.57
N GLY A 158 9.78 -15.68 10.42
CA GLY A 158 10.53 -16.20 11.57
C GLY A 158 11.64 -15.25 12.05
N GLY A 159 11.74 -14.05 11.49
CA GLY A 159 12.69 -13.02 11.90
C GLY A 159 12.03 -11.92 12.71
N SER A 160 12.78 -11.26 13.61
CA SER A 160 12.23 -10.20 14.42
C SER A 160 11.67 -9.08 13.54
N THR A 161 10.47 -8.65 13.86
CA THR A 161 9.80 -7.47 13.26
C THR A 161 10.71 -6.25 13.33
N GLU A 162 11.56 -6.18 14.38
CA GLU A 162 12.55 -5.15 14.61
C GLU A 162 13.65 -5.15 13.55
N GLY A 163 14.12 -6.32 13.10
CA GLY A 163 15.15 -6.40 12.05
C GLY A 163 14.67 -5.86 10.70
N ALA A 164 13.45 -6.21 10.32
CA ALA A 164 12.83 -5.67 9.10
C ALA A 164 12.57 -4.16 9.20
N LEU A 165 12.12 -3.70 10.37
CA LEU A 165 11.90 -2.28 10.62
C LEU A 165 13.21 -1.51 10.61
N LEU A 166 14.27 -2.06 11.21
CA LEU A 166 15.60 -1.46 11.20
C LEU A 166 16.14 -1.29 9.78
N ALA A 167 16.05 -2.33 8.95
CA ALA A 167 16.48 -2.27 7.55
C ALA A 167 15.72 -1.17 6.78
N TYR A 168 14.42 -1.07 6.99
CA TYR A 168 13.58 -0.04 6.40
C TYR A 168 13.98 1.38 6.86
N ARG A 169 14.21 1.59 8.17
CA ARG A 169 14.61 2.90 8.70
C ARG A 169 15.99 3.32 8.24
N ILE A 170 16.92 2.38 8.08
CA ILE A 170 18.24 2.70 7.51
C ILE A 170 18.10 3.16 6.05
N ASP A 171 17.26 2.51 5.25
CA ASP A 171 17.01 2.96 3.86
C ASP A 171 16.36 4.33 3.80
N GLU A 172 15.39 4.63 4.68
CA GLU A 172 14.80 5.97 4.80
C GLU A 172 15.83 7.04 5.21
N TYR A 173 16.74 6.71 6.13
CA TYR A 173 17.80 7.61 6.55
C TYR A 173 18.71 8.01 5.41
N PHE A 174 19.18 7.05 4.60
CA PHE A 174 20.01 7.39 3.44
C PHE A 174 19.25 8.17 2.37
N LYS A 175 18.00 7.89 2.14
CA LYS A 175 17.13 8.69 1.28
C LYS A 175 16.93 10.11 1.80
N ALA A 176 16.76 10.26 3.11
CA ALA A 176 16.63 11.59 3.72
C ALA A 176 17.89 12.45 3.52
N ILE A 177 19.08 11.85 3.67
CA ILE A 177 20.37 12.52 3.37
C ILE A 177 20.43 12.93 1.90
N GLU A 178 20.09 12.03 0.99
CA GLU A 178 20.16 12.30 -0.46
C GLU A 178 19.21 13.44 -0.87
N ILE A 179 18.02 13.49 -0.27
CA ILE A 179 17.01 14.51 -0.57
C ILE A 179 17.25 15.81 0.21
N GLY A 180 17.93 15.76 1.36
CA GLY A 180 18.18 16.91 2.23
C GLY A 180 16.91 17.46 2.87
N ASN A 181 15.99 16.55 3.32
CA ASN A 181 14.67 16.94 3.85
C ASN A 181 14.66 17.27 5.36
N GLY A 182 15.81 17.16 6.04
CA GLY A 182 15.95 17.50 7.46
C GLY A 182 15.41 16.45 8.44
N GLN A 183 15.09 15.24 7.97
CA GLN A 183 14.57 14.14 8.82
C GLN A 183 15.69 13.24 9.36
N GLU A 184 16.93 13.45 8.96
CA GLU A 184 18.08 12.58 9.24
C GLU A 184 18.28 12.36 10.74
N THR A 185 18.15 13.42 11.53
CA THR A 185 18.36 13.36 12.99
C THR A 185 17.30 12.50 13.69
N ALA A 186 16.03 12.66 13.30
CA ALA A 186 14.92 11.91 13.89
C ALA A 186 15.02 10.42 13.51
N LEU A 187 15.31 10.12 12.25
CA LEU A 187 15.50 8.75 11.78
C LEU A 187 16.69 8.07 12.45
N LEU A 188 17.77 8.82 12.68
CA LEU A 188 18.95 8.28 13.36
C LEU A 188 18.67 7.89 14.81
N GLU A 189 17.86 8.66 15.53
CA GLU A 189 17.46 8.30 16.90
C GLU A 189 16.58 7.03 16.91
N GLU A 190 15.61 6.93 16.00
CA GLU A 190 14.79 5.71 15.86
C GLU A 190 15.65 4.48 15.51
N ILE A 191 16.64 4.63 14.63
CA ILE A 191 17.58 3.57 14.26
C ILE A 191 18.40 3.13 15.48
N LYS A 192 18.90 4.04 16.29
CA LYS A 192 19.66 3.69 17.52
C LYS A 192 18.80 2.90 18.49
N GLU A 193 17.54 3.28 18.69
CA GLU A 193 16.62 2.55 19.53
C GLU A 193 16.37 1.13 19.03
N LEU A 194 16.27 0.94 17.71
CA LEU A 194 16.08 -0.36 17.09
C LEU A 194 17.35 -1.22 17.17
N LEU A 195 18.52 -0.63 16.92
CA LEU A 195 19.81 -1.32 17.06
C LEU A 195 20.00 -1.90 18.48
N ALA A 196 19.63 -1.15 19.51
CA ALA A 196 19.72 -1.59 20.89
C ALA A 196 18.80 -2.78 21.23
N LYS A 197 17.73 -2.99 20.44
CA LYS A 197 16.77 -4.10 20.63
C LYS A 197 17.19 -5.38 19.89
N ILE A 198 18.12 -5.29 18.93
CA ILE A 198 18.51 -6.42 18.09
C ILE A 198 19.88 -6.94 18.55
N PRO A 199 19.96 -8.17 19.09
CA PRO A 199 21.23 -8.72 19.55
C PRO A 199 22.31 -8.73 18.46
N GLY A 200 23.45 -8.13 18.75
CA GLY A 200 24.61 -8.04 17.84
C GLY A 200 24.55 -6.92 16.79
N ALA A 201 23.41 -6.28 16.56
CA ALA A 201 23.32 -5.20 15.56
C ALA A 201 24.03 -3.93 15.99
N GLU A 202 23.97 -3.59 17.29
CA GLU A 202 24.67 -2.44 17.86
C GLU A 202 26.21 -2.63 17.77
N GLN A 203 26.69 -3.85 18.02
CA GLN A 203 28.10 -4.18 17.92
C GLN A 203 28.60 -4.04 16.48
N LEU A 204 27.87 -4.58 15.49
CA LEU A 204 28.20 -4.43 14.07
C LEU A 204 28.26 -2.96 13.65
N ALA A 205 27.28 -2.16 14.09
CA ALA A 205 27.27 -0.73 13.79
C ALA A 205 28.44 0.03 14.42
N SER A 206 28.97 -0.43 15.55
CA SER A 206 30.09 0.18 16.26
C SER A 206 31.48 -0.22 15.73
N GLU A 207 31.58 -1.27 14.91
CA GLU A 207 32.83 -1.71 14.29
C GLU A 207 33.32 -0.80 13.16
N ALA A 208 32.47 0.09 12.66
CA ALA A 208 32.81 0.99 11.59
C ALA A 208 33.49 2.28 12.08
N SER A 209 34.23 2.91 11.18
CA SER A 209 34.96 4.16 11.45
C SER A 209 34.04 5.38 11.59
N ASN A 210 32.84 5.30 11.07
CA ASN A 210 31.80 6.34 11.17
C ASN A 210 30.40 5.69 11.19
N ILE A 211 29.40 6.51 11.55
CA ILE A 211 28.03 6.04 11.76
C ILE A 211 27.37 5.54 10.46
N GLU A 212 27.66 6.19 9.34
CA GLU A 212 27.06 5.81 8.05
C GLU A 212 27.57 4.45 7.57
N ASP A 213 28.85 4.20 7.68
CA ASP A 213 29.46 2.90 7.36
C ASP A 213 28.94 1.80 8.31
N GLY A 214 28.76 2.13 9.59
CA GLY A 214 28.16 1.23 10.56
C GLY A 214 26.72 0.84 10.22
N LEU A 215 25.91 1.80 9.80
CA LEU A 215 24.54 1.54 9.34
C LEU A 215 24.52 0.71 8.06
N ARG A 216 25.45 0.95 7.12
CA ARG A 216 25.58 0.10 5.91
C ARG A 216 25.94 -1.33 6.26
N LEU A 217 26.91 -1.55 7.14
CA LEU A 217 27.28 -2.87 7.62
C LEU A 217 26.11 -3.58 8.29
N ALA A 218 25.36 -2.88 9.14
CA ALA A 218 24.16 -3.43 9.77
C ALA A 218 23.08 -3.78 8.74
N ALA A 219 22.85 -2.93 7.75
CA ALA A 219 21.90 -3.18 6.67
C ALA A 219 22.32 -4.38 5.82
N ASP A 220 23.59 -4.52 5.47
CA ASP A 220 24.13 -5.64 4.69
C ASP A 220 24.03 -6.97 5.48
N ALA A 221 24.30 -6.94 6.79
CA ALA A 221 24.13 -8.10 7.64
C ALA A 221 22.66 -8.53 7.76
N LEU A 222 21.73 -7.57 7.87
CA LEU A 222 20.32 -7.83 7.86
C LEU A 222 19.85 -8.39 6.51
N LYS A 223 20.34 -7.82 5.40
CA LYS A 223 20.08 -8.32 4.05
C LYS A 223 20.58 -9.75 3.86
N LYS A 224 21.80 -10.04 4.31
CA LYS A 224 22.33 -11.40 4.28
C LYS A 224 21.48 -12.38 5.10
N ASN A 225 20.94 -11.94 6.24
CA ASN A 225 20.01 -12.77 7.02
C ASN A 225 18.68 -13.01 6.28
N ILE A 226 18.25 -12.07 5.43
CA ILE A 226 17.12 -12.25 4.52
C ILE A 226 17.47 -13.28 3.44
N ASP A 227 18.61 -13.13 2.78
CA ASP A 227 19.10 -14.04 1.73
C ASP A 227 19.32 -15.47 2.27
N ASP A 228 19.80 -15.60 3.51
CA ASP A 228 19.93 -16.88 4.21
C ASP A 228 18.59 -17.49 4.66
N GLY A 229 17.45 -16.83 4.36
CA GLY A 229 16.10 -17.29 4.69
C GLY A 229 15.75 -17.18 6.19
N ARG A 230 16.52 -16.39 6.95
CA ARG A 230 16.25 -16.12 8.38
C ARG A 230 15.23 -14.99 8.55
N ILE A 231 15.12 -14.10 7.55
CA ILE A 231 14.09 -13.06 7.46
C ILE A 231 13.42 -13.29 6.11
N CYS A 232 12.11 -13.40 6.08
CA CYS A 232 11.38 -13.65 4.84
C CYS A 232 11.21 -12.35 4.04
N GLU A 233 11.56 -12.40 2.76
CA GLU A 233 11.19 -11.36 1.81
C GLU A 233 9.68 -11.31 1.59
N ARG A 234 9.19 -10.16 1.16
CA ARG A 234 7.80 -10.02 0.74
C ARG A 234 7.55 -10.91 -0.47
N HIS A 235 6.47 -11.65 -0.43
CA HIS A 235 6.01 -12.43 -1.56
C HIS A 235 5.81 -11.55 -2.81
N ILE A 236 6.28 -12.01 -3.96
CA ILE A 236 6.09 -11.31 -5.24
C ILE A 236 4.73 -11.73 -5.81
N LEU A 237 3.85 -10.76 -6.02
CA LEU A 237 2.53 -11.02 -6.59
C LEU A 237 2.66 -11.70 -7.98
N GLY A 238 1.91 -12.78 -8.17
CA GLY A 238 1.91 -13.56 -9.41
C GLY A 238 3.04 -14.59 -9.52
N VAL A 239 3.96 -14.63 -8.57
CA VAL A 239 4.97 -15.68 -8.48
C VAL A 239 4.54 -16.65 -7.37
N PRO A 240 4.20 -17.91 -7.67
CA PRO A 240 3.84 -18.86 -6.63
C PRO A 240 5.07 -19.15 -5.75
N PRO A 241 4.88 -19.31 -4.41
CA PRO A 241 5.97 -19.72 -3.54
C PRO A 241 6.52 -21.09 -3.96
N THR A 242 7.81 -21.29 -3.78
CA THR A 242 8.43 -22.60 -3.88
C THR A 242 7.88 -23.54 -2.77
N GLU A 243 8.07 -24.84 -2.91
CA GLU A 243 7.62 -25.79 -1.91
C GLU A 243 8.22 -25.48 -0.53
N ASP A 244 9.51 -25.14 -0.48
CA ASP A 244 10.21 -24.83 0.77
C ASP A 244 9.73 -23.51 1.39
N GLU A 245 9.40 -22.50 0.60
CA GLU A 245 8.77 -21.24 1.06
C GLU A 245 7.37 -21.48 1.59
N ALA A 246 6.56 -22.28 0.89
CA ALA A 246 5.22 -22.65 1.34
C ALA A 246 5.25 -23.42 2.66
N VAL A 247 6.18 -24.38 2.80
CA VAL A 247 6.36 -25.13 4.04
C VAL A 247 6.79 -24.20 5.19
N ARG A 248 7.72 -23.27 4.94
CA ARG A 248 8.12 -22.28 5.96
C ARG A 248 6.94 -21.41 6.38
N TYR A 249 6.18 -20.90 5.40
CA TYR A 249 5.00 -20.08 5.66
C TYR A 249 3.97 -20.79 6.54
N ILE A 250 3.63 -22.03 6.19
CA ILE A 250 2.66 -22.82 6.95
C ILE A 250 3.16 -23.10 8.37
N LYS A 251 4.46 -23.40 8.54
CA LYS A 251 5.06 -23.59 9.86
C LYS A 251 4.94 -22.35 10.74
N GLU A 252 5.20 -21.17 10.20
CA GLU A 252 5.10 -19.91 10.96
C GLU A 252 3.65 -19.58 11.35
N VAL A 253 2.70 -19.78 10.43
CA VAL A 253 1.28 -19.61 10.73
C VAL A 253 0.87 -20.57 11.86
N TRP A 254 1.31 -21.80 11.82
CA TRP A 254 0.98 -22.81 12.82
C TRP A 254 1.59 -22.47 14.18
N ARG A 255 2.85 -22.05 14.22
CA ARG A 255 3.49 -21.60 15.47
C ARG A 255 2.78 -20.43 16.11
N SER A 256 2.24 -19.51 15.32
CA SER A 256 1.49 -18.35 15.83
C SER A 256 0.16 -18.74 16.46
N GLU A 257 -0.47 -19.83 16.01
CA GLU A 257 -1.75 -20.32 16.55
C GLU A 257 -1.57 -21.15 17.85
N GLU A 258 -0.45 -21.84 18.00
CA GLU A 258 -0.18 -22.72 19.16
C GLU A 258 0.36 -21.96 20.41
N GLY A 259 0.50 -20.64 20.37
CA GLY A 259 0.79 -19.81 21.57
C GLY A 259 2.23 -19.80 22.03
N GLY A 260 3.20 -19.93 21.14
CA GLY A 260 4.53 -19.31 21.26
C GLY A 260 5.44 -19.69 22.41
N GLU A 261 5.35 -20.87 23.06
CA GLU A 261 6.45 -21.39 23.83
C GLU A 261 7.50 -21.99 22.87
N GLU A 262 8.70 -21.42 22.83
CA GLU A 262 9.81 -21.98 22.08
C GLU A 262 10.06 -23.43 22.56
N PRO A 263 9.88 -24.45 21.70
CA PRO A 263 10.23 -25.79 22.07
C PRO A 263 11.75 -25.84 22.34
N SER A 264 12.16 -26.53 23.41
CA SER A 264 13.59 -26.77 23.68
C SER A 264 14.25 -27.29 22.40
N VAL A 265 15.49 -26.89 22.12
CA VAL A 265 16.24 -27.15 20.87
C VAL A 265 16.13 -28.62 20.39
N LYS A 266 15.95 -29.58 21.30
CA LYS A 266 15.71 -31.01 20.98
C LYS A 266 14.27 -31.32 20.58
N GLY A 267 13.27 -30.59 21.08
CA GLY A 267 11.87 -30.76 20.71
C GLY A 267 11.53 -30.04 19.39
N ALA A 268 12.20 -28.93 19.09
CA ALA A 268 12.00 -28.17 17.85
C ALA A 268 12.33 -29.00 16.59
N CYS A 269 13.45 -29.76 16.61
CA CYS A 269 13.82 -30.61 15.48
C CYS A 269 12.83 -31.74 15.19
N ALA A 270 12.30 -32.39 16.23
CA ALA A 270 11.33 -33.47 16.04
C ALA A 270 9.97 -32.97 15.56
N HIS A 271 9.50 -31.84 16.11
CA HIS A 271 8.24 -31.20 15.73
C HIS A 271 8.32 -30.63 14.30
N ASP A 272 9.44 -30.03 13.92
CA ASP A 272 9.67 -29.51 12.57
C ASP A 272 9.70 -30.60 11.50
N LEU A 273 10.29 -31.76 11.82
CA LEU A 273 10.28 -32.93 10.95
C LEU A 273 8.87 -33.52 10.79
N GLU A 274 8.11 -33.64 11.88
CA GLU A 274 6.73 -34.13 11.85
C GLU A 274 5.81 -33.17 11.07
N MET A 275 5.92 -31.85 11.31
CA MET A 275 5.19 -30.86 10.54
C MET A 275 5.53 -30.89 9.05
N THR A 276 6.81 -30.98 8.69
CA THR A 276 7.24 -31.08 7.30
C THR A 276 6.66 -32.30 6.61
N GLN A 277 6.58 -33.45 7.32
CA GLN A 277 5.96 -34.67 6.77
C GLN A 277 4.45 -34.57 6.61
N ARG A 278 3.76 -33.79 7.45
CA ARG A 278 2.29 -33.57 7.33
C ARG A 278 1.90 -32.58 6.23
N ILE A 279 2.79 -31.68 5.87
CA ILE A 279 2.54 -30.64 4.85
C ILE A 279 2.87 -31.16 3.45
N ARG A 280 3.83 -32.07 3.31
CA ARG A 280 4.17 -32.77 2.05
C ARG A 280 3.23 -33.93 1.76
#